data_873687b76fe5a24f0b2a7b095beac915
#
_entry.id   873687b76fe5a24f0b2a7b095beac915
#
_cell.length_a   1.000
_cell.length_b   1.000
_cell.length_c   1.000
_cell.angle_alpha   90.00
_cell.angle_beta   90.00
_cell.angle_gamma   90.00
#
_symmetry.space_group_name_H-M   'P 1'
#
loop_
_entity.id
_entity.type
_entity.pdbx_description
1 polymer ?
#
loop_
_entity_poly.entity_id
_entity_poly.type
_entity_poly.pdbx_seq_one_letter_code
_entity_poly.pdbx_strand_id
1 'polypeptide(L)'
;MDNKELLYSEGFQKFSKALGTIFYIQINALSDLYKKKDMDLYEVIRRDWVKGYIIGTINFYYQLSSYNKFSDGYFYIIAGLFGSYKIVPAKDKMADYKDMFAEIEKKIDQQDNDLAKGFKVGFDDSEINYKNKDDKKSGKKISLQRYLLKVIKETN
;
A
#
# COMPACT_ATOMS: atom_id res chain seq x y z
N MET A 1 -4.69 -7.43 -25.49
CA MET A 1 -3.53 -7.56 -24.58
C MET A 1 -3.85 -8.63 -23.56
N ASP A 2 -3.05 -9.66 -23.48
CA ASP A 2 -3.20 -10.64 -22.44
C ASP A 2 -2.57 -10.16 -21.12
N ASN A 3 -2.82 -10.89 -20.01
CA ASN A 3 -2.32 -10.48 -18.69
C ASN A 3 -0.79 -10.42 -18.63
N LYS A 4 -0.09 -11.27 -19.35
CA LYS A 4 1.38 -11.25 -19.38
C LYS A 4 1.90 -10.02 -20.10
N GLU A 5 1.33 -9.69 -21.25
CA GLU A 5 1.69 -8.49 -21.99
C GLU A 5 1.47 -7.24 -21.17
N LEU A 6 0.35 -7.17 -20.42
CA LEU A 6 0.05 -6.06 -19.52
C LEU A 6 1.15 -5.87 -18.48
N LEU A 7 1.50 -6.94 -17.74
CA LEU A 7 2.45 -6.86 -16.64
C LEU A 7 3.84 -6.41 -17.07
N TYR A 8 4.22 -6.70 -18.30
CA TYR A 8 5.52 -6.29 -18.87
C TYR A 8 5.45 -4.99 -19.66
N SER A 9 4.28 -4.39 -19.83
CA SER A 9 4.17 -3.13 -20.57
C SER A 9 4.84 -1.98 -19.80
N GLU A 10 5.45 -1.07 -20.56
CA GLU A 10 6.12 0.11 -19.98
C GLU A 10 5.15 0.97 -19.16
N GLY A 11 3.95 1.18 -19.69
CA GLY A 11 2.92 1.99 -19.02
C GLY A 11 2.50 1.40 -17.67
N PHE A 12 2.27 0.09 -17.61
CA PHE A 12 1.92 -0.59 -16.36
C PHE A 12 3.07 -0.55 -15.37
N GLN A 13 4.31 -0.75 -15.81
CA GLN A 13 5.48 -0.69 -14.92
C GLN A 13 5.67 0.73 -14.35
N LYS A 14 5.48 1.76 -15.13
CA LYS A 14 5.51 3.16 -14.65
C LYS A 14 4.41 3.44 -13.63
N PHE A 15 3.21 2.96 -13.89
CA PHE A 15 2.07 3.10 -12.97
C PHE A 15 2.34 2.40 -11.63
N SER A 16 2.82 1.15 -11.68
CA SER A 16 3.19 0.38 -10.49
C SER A 16 4.27 1.09 -9.66
N LYS A 17 5.29 1.62 -10.32
CA LYS A 17 6.38 2.36 -9.69
C LYS A 17 5.92 3.65 -9.03
N ALA A 18 5.01 4.38 -9.68
CA ALA A 18 4.42 5.60 -9.13
C ALA A 18 3.64 5.31 -7.84
N LEU A 19 2.89 4.21 -7.80
CA LEU A 19 2.19 3.78 -6.58
C LEU A 19 3.17 3.45 -5.46
N GLY A 20 4.26 2.74 -5.78
CA GLY A 20 5.31 2.43 -4.80
C GLY A 20 5.95 3.67 -4.19
N THR A 21 6.10 4.72 -4.98
CA THR A 21 6.68 6.01 -4.54
C THR A 21 5.83 6.67 -3.45
N ILE A 22 4.52 6.54 -3.48
CA ILE A 22 3.61 7.11 -2.46
C ILE A 22 3.97 6.59 -1.07
N PHE A 23 4.24 5.29 -0.95
CA PHE A 23 4.61 4.65 0.32
C PHE A 23 6.06 4.92 0.68
N TYR A 24 6.95 4.84 -0.31
CA TYR A 24 8.38 5.07 -0.11
C TYR A 24 8.65 6.43 0.54
N ILE A 25 8.01 7.49 0.06
CA ILE A 25 8.18 8.86 0.60
C ILE A 25 7.79 8.90 2.07
N GLN A 26 6.64 8.34 2.43
CA GLN A 26 6.14 8.36 3.82
C GLN A 26 6.99 7.50 4.76
N ILE A 27 7.41 6.34 4.30
CA ILE A 27 8.17 5.37 5.11
C ILE A 27 9.61 5.85 5.28
N ASN A 28 10.26 6.26 4.19
CA ASN A 28 11.66 6.67 4.21
C ASN A 28 11.89 7.93 5.07
N ALA A 29 10.92 8.82 5.13
CA ALA A 29 11.00 10.02 5.97
C ALA A 29 11.21 9.70 7.47
N LEU A 30 10.83 8.51 7.92
CA LEU A 30 10.92 8.10 9.32
C LEU A 30 12.02 7.06 9.60
N SER A 31 12.72 6.61 8.57
CA SER A 31 13.75 5.57 8.69
C SER A 31 14.82 5.91 9.74
N ASP A 32 15.36 7.12 9.69
CA ASP A 32 16.40 7.56 10.62
C ASP A 32 15.89 7.69 12.05
N LEU A 33 14.64 8.14 12.22
CA LEU A 33 14.04 8.26 13.54
C LEU A 33 13.84 6.89 14.20
N TYR A 34 13.40 5.90 13.44
CA TYR A 34 13.28 4.52 13.91
C TYR A 34 14.63 3.94 14.32
N LYS A 35 15.69 4.18 13.53
CA LYS A 35 17.07 3.78 13.88
C LYS A 35 17.55 4.40 15.18
N LYS A 36 17.33 5.70 15.37
CA LYS A 36 17.71 6.40 16.60
C LYS A 36 16.99 5.86 17.84
N LYS A 37 15.80 5.33 17.69
CA LYS A 37 15.02 4.72 18.76
C LYS A 37 15.26 3.22 18.91
N ASP A 38 16.17 2.65 18.13
CA ASP A 38 16.45 1.21 18.09
C ASP A 38 15.19 0.38 17.84
N MET A 39 14.32 0.87 16.93
CA MET A 39 13.06 0.23 16.54
C MET A 39 13.13 -0.31 15.13
N ASP A 40 12.58 -1.50 14.93
CA ASP A 40 12.48 -2.11 13.60
C ASP A 40 11.26 -1.55 12.85
N LEU A 41 11.52 -0.68 11.88
CA LEU A 41 10.48 -0.11 11.02
C LEU A 41 9.70 -1.19 10.25
N TYR A 42 10.37 -2.24 9.78
CA TYR A 42 9.72 -3.32 9.04
C TYR A 42 8.75 -4.11 9.90
N GLU A 43 9.00 -4.25 11.20
CA GLU A 43 8.06 -4.89 12.12
C GLU A 43 6.73 -4.12 12.18
N VAL A 44 6.80 -2.79 12.22
CA VAL A 44 5.60 -1.94 12.22
C VAL A 44 4.90 -1.96 10.87
N ILE A 45 5.65 -1.97 9.76
CA ILE A 45 5.08 -2.04 8.41
C ILE A 45 4.29 -3.35 8.21
N ARG A 46 4.67 -4.45 8.87
CA ARG A 46 3.96 -5.73 8.80
C ARG A 46 2.62 -5.77 9.54
N ARG A 47 2.27 -4.74 10.30
CA ARG A 47 0.99 -4.67 11.02
C ARG A 47 -0.19 -4.61 10.05
N ASP A 48 -1.29 -5.20 10.44
CA ASP A 48 -2.51 -5.29 9.61
C ASP A 48 -3.02 -3.93 9.15
N TRP A 49 -2.97 -2.92 10.02
CA TRP A 49 -3.39 -1.57 9.63
C TRP A 49 -2.57 -1.02 8.46
N VAL A 50 -1.26 -1.21 8.49
CA VAL A 50 -0.35 -0.74 7.41
C VAL A 50 -0.61 -1.50 6.11
N LYS A 51 -0.78 -2.83 6.20
CA LYS A 51 -1.17 -3.64 5.04
C LYS A 51 -2.47 -3.13 4.42
N GLY A 52 -3.46 -2.87 5.25
CA GLY A 52 -4.74 -2.32 4.81
C GLY A 52 -4.57 -0.97 4.12
N TYR A 53 -3.80 -0.07 4.72
CA TYR A 53 -3.54 1.26 4.14
C TYR A 53 -2.91 1.15 2.74
N ILE A 54 -1.91 0.30 2.58
CA ILE A 54 -1.26 0.06 1.29
C ILE A 54 -2.28 -0.44 0.26
N ILE A 55 -3.07 -1.45 0.62
CA ILE A 55 -4.07 -2.04 -0.28
C ILE A 55 -5.17 -1.03 -0.64
N GLY A 56 -5.65 -0.26 0.32
CA GLY A 56 -6.68 0.76 0.08
C GLY A 56 -6.21 1.85 -0.88
N THR A 57 -4.97 2.30 -0.72
CA THR A 57 -4.35 3.26 -1.64
C THR A 57 -4.23 2.70 -3.04
N ILE A 58 -3.72 1.47 -3.18
CA ILE A 58 -3.60 0.81 -4.49
C ILE A 58 -4.99 0.63 -5.12
N ASN A 59 -5.96 0.20 -4.33
CA ASN A 59 -7.33 -0.02 -4.81
C ASN A 59 -7.92 1.25 -5.43
N PHE A 60 -7.79 2.39 -4.76
CA PHE A 60 -8.29 3.66 -5.26
C PHE A 60 -7.69 4.01 -6.64
N TYR A 61 -6.36 4.04 -6.73
CA TYR A 61 -5.70 4.43 -7.96
C TYR A 61 -5.87 3.39 -9.08
N TYR A 62 -5.95 2.11 -8.72
CA TYR A 62 -6.18 1.05 -9.71
C TYR A 62 -7.56 1.17 -10.36
N GLN A 63 -8.59 1.47 -9.56
CA GLN A 63 -9.94 1.70 -10.09
C GLN A 63 -10.00 2.88 -11.06
N LEU A 64 -9.21 3.92 -10.83
CA LEU A 64 -9.13 5.08 -11.74
C LEU A 64 -8.30 4.83 -12.98
N SER A 65 -7.44 3.83 -12.96
CA SER A 65 -6.50 3.56 -14.07
C SER A 65 -7.19 2.90 -15.26
N SER A 66 -6.54 2.98 -16.42
CA SER A 66 -6.94 2.23 -17.61
C SER A 66 -6.75 0.71 -17.45
N TYR A 67 -6.07 0.27 -16.39
CA TYR A 67 -5.79 -1.13 -16.10
C TYR A 67 -6.86 -1.81 -15.24
N ASN A 68 -7.90 -1.10 -14.84
CA ASN A 68 -8.89 -1.57 -13.86
C ASN A 68 -9.66 -2.84 -14.26
N LYS A 69 -9.71 -3.15 -15.55
CA LYS A 69 -10.32 -4.38 -16.08
C LYS A 69 -9.43 -5.63 -15.94
N PHE A 70 -8.18 -5.47 -15.55
CA PHE A 70 -7.22 -6.57 -15.40
C PHE A 70 -6.96 -6.82 -13.91
N SER A 71 -7.70 -7.75 -13.30
CA SER A 71 -7.57 -8.05 -11.86
C SER A 71 -6.17 -8.51 -11.46
N ASP A 72 -5.49 -9.25 -12.32
CA ASP A 72 -4.14 -9.77 -12.04
C ASP A 72 -3.11 -8.65 -11.82
N GLY A 73 -3.28 -7.52 -12.50
CA GLY A 73 -2.40 -6.37 -12.32
C GLY A 73 -2.47 -5.79 -10.91
N TYR A 74 -3.66 -5.70 -10.35
CA TYR A 74 -3.88 -5.25 -8.98
C TYR A 74 -3.14 -6.13 -7.96
N PHE A 75 -3.31 -7.43 -8.04
CA PHE A 75 -2.63 -8.37 -7.15
C PHE A 75 -1.11 -8.39 -7.36
N TYR A 76 -0.66 -8.23 -8.60
CA TYR A 76 0.76 -8.12 -8.91
C TYR A 76 1.41 -6.92 -8.19
N ILE A 77 0.77 -5.76 -8.19
CA ILE A 77 1.29 -4.57 -7.51
C ILE A 77 1.35 -4.79 -6.01
N ILE A 78 0.30 -5.35 -5.41
CA ILE A 78 0.27 -5.65 -3.97
C ILE A 78 1.39 -6.63 -3.60
N ALA A 79 1.53 -7.73 -4.33
CA ALA A 79 2.56 -8.73 -4.06
C ALA A 79 3.98 -8.13 -4.17
N GLY A 80 4.21 -7.30 -5.18
CA GLY A 80 5.50 -6.62 -5.37
C GLY A 80 5.85 -5.70 -4.20
N LEU A 81 4.90 -4.89 -3.74
CA LEU A 81 5.11 -3.99 -2.60
C LEU A 81 5.28 -4.75 -1.30
N PHE A 82 4.47 -5.77 -1.06
CA PHE A 82 4.60 -6.60 0.14
C PHE A 82 5.94 -7.33 0.20
N GLY A 83 6.45 -7.79 -0.94
CA GLY A 83 7.79 -8.38 -1.02
C GLY A 83 8.90 -7.35 -0.76
N SER A 84 8.79 -6.15 -1.35
CA SER A 84 9.77 -5.07 -1.18
C SER A 84 9.90 -4.61 0.26
N TYR A 85 8.80 -4.55 1.00
CA TYR A 85 8.79 -4.16 2.42
C TYR A 85 8.87 -5.35 3.37
N LYS A 86 9.15 -6.55 2.88
CA LYS A 86 9.27 -7.77 3.69
C LYS A 86 8.03 -8.05 4.54
N ILE A 87 6.88 -7.64 4.08
CA ILE A 87 5.59 -7.90 4.72
C ILE A 87 5.28 -9.40 4.64
N VAL A 88 5.56 -9.98 3.48
CA VAL A 88 5.46 -11.43 3.24
C VAL A 88 6.72 -11.90 2.52
N PRO A 89 7.10 -13.19 2.66
CA PRO A 89 8.17 -13.76 1.85
C PRO A 89 7.84 -13.67 0.36
N ALA A 90 8.85 -13.33 -0.45
CA ALA A 90 8.70 -13.33 -1.90
C ALA A 90 8.38 -14.75 -2.41
N LYS A 91 7.44 -14.83 -3.36
CA LYS A 91 7.04 -16.08 -4.02
C LYS A 91 7.34 -15.99 -5.51
N ASP A 92 7.67 -17.13 -6.12
CA ASP A 92 8.03 -17.18 -7.54
C ASP A 92 6.83 -17.01 -8.47
N LYS A 93 5.64 -17.42 -8.02
CA LYS A 93 4.43 -17.43 -8.84
C LYS A 93 3.29 -16.67 -8.13
N MET A 94 2.48 -15.95 -8.90
CA MET A 94 1.29 -15.26 -8.39
C MET A 94 0.30 -16.23 -7.74
N ALA A 95 0.18 -17.45 -8.25
CA ALA A 95 -0.68 -18.49 -7.66
C ALA A 95 -0.34 -18.82 -6.20
N ASP A 96 0.93 -18.65 -5.80
CA ASP A 96 1.40 -18.94 -4.43
C ASP A 96 0.91 -17.89 -3.40
N TYR A 97 0.40 -16.73 -3.88
CA TYR A 97 -0.20 -15.70 -3.04
C TYR A 97 -1.71 -15.84 -2.88
N LYS A 98 -2.34 -16.83 -3.52
CA LYS A 98 -3.79 -16.98 -3.56
C LYS A 98 -4.44 -16.98 -2.17
N ASP A 99 -3.89 -17.74 -1.24
CA ASP A 99 -4.45 -17.85 0.12
C ASP A 99 -4.30 -16.54 0.89
N MET A 100 -3.19 -15.84 0.69
CA MET A 100 -2.97 -14.53 1.28
C MET A 100 -4.03 -13.52 0.78
N PHE A 101 -4.28 -13.47 -0.51
CA PHE A 101 -5.27 -12.54 -1.08
C PHE A 101 -6.68 -12.87 -0.63
N ALA A 102 -7.03 -14.16 -0.55
CA ALA A 102 -8.34 -14.58 -0.04
C ALA A 102 -8.55 -14.14 1.41
N GLU A 103 -7.53 -14.28 2.27
CA GLU A 103 -7.58 -13.84 3.67
C GLU A 103 -7.71 -12.31 3.78
N ILE A 104 -6.98 -11.57 2.95
CA ILE A 104 -7.07 -10.11 2.90
C ILE A 104 -8.49 -9.66 2.51
N GLU A 105 -9.05 -10.22 1.45
CA GLU A 105 -10.41 -9.90 1.00
C GLU A 105 -11.45 -10.19 2.08
N LYS A 106 -11.32 -11.33 2.75
CA LYS A 106 -12.20 -11.72 3.86
C LYS A 106 -12.13 -10.70 5.00
N LYS A 107 -10.94 -10.25 5.39
CA LYS A 107 -10.77 -9.24 6.45
C LYS A 107 -11.36 -7.89 6.07
N ILE A 108 -11.20 -7.47 4.82
CA ILE A 108 -11.79 -6.22 4.33
C ILE A 108 -13.32 -6.30 4.41
N ASP A 109 -13.91 -7.41 3.98
CA ASP A 109 -15.36 -7.62 4.00
C ASP A 109 -15.94 -7.65 5.42
N GLN A 110 -15.20 -8.15 6.39
CA GLN A 110 -15.60 -8.21 7.81
C GLN A 110 -15.67 -6.82 8.46
N GLN A 111 -14.97 -5.83 7.97
CA GLN A 111 -14.97 -4.41 8.38
C GLN A 111 -14.51 -4.10 9.81
N ASP A 112 -14.66 -4.99 10.76
CA ASP A 112 -14.31 -4.76 12.17
C ASP A 112 -12.96 -5.41 12.52
N ASN A 113 -11.90 -4.91 11.86
CA ASN A 113 -10.52 -5.31 12.12
C ASN A 113 -9.54 -4.23 11.64
N ASP A 114 -8.31 -4.30 12.09
CA ASP A 114 -7.29 -3.29 11.79
C ASP A 114 -6.95 -3.21 10.30
N LEU A 115 -6.97 -4.32 9.59
CA LEU A 115 -6.71 -4.33 8.15
C LEU A 115 -7.79 -3.54 7.40
N ALA A 116 -9.06 -3.78 7.69
CA ALA A 116 -10.18 -3.06 7.07
C ALA A 116 -10.16 -1.56 7.42
N LYS A 117 -9.80 -1.22 8.65
CA LYS A 117 -9.65 0.19 9.08
C LYS A 117 -8.53 0.88 8.30
N GLY A 118 -7.38 0.23 8.17
CA GLY A 118 -6.28 0.76 7.36
C GLY A 118 -6.67 0.92 5.89
N PHE A 119 -7.37 -0.07 5.32
CA PHE A 119 -7.87 -0.02 3.96
C PHE A 119 -8.74 1.22 3.72
N LYS A 120 -9.71 1.45 4.60
CA LYS A 120 -10.59 2.62 4.50
C LYS A 120 -9.80 3.93 4.53
N VAL A 121 -8.86 4.07 5.46
CA VAL A 121 -8.03 5.27 5.56
C VAL A 121 -7.17 5.46 4.33
N GLY A 122 -6.53 4.41 3.82
CA GLY A 122 -5.72 4.48 2.60
C GLY A 122 -6.53 4.89 1.37
N PHE A 123 -7.71 4.34 1.23
CA PHE A 123 -8.64 4.70 0.16
C PHE A 123 -9.09 6.16 0.28
N ASP A 124 -9.54 6.58 1.46
CA ASP A 124 -10.03 7.94 1.70
C ASP A 124 -8.93 9.00 1.54
N ASP A 125 -7.74 8.75 2.05
CA ASP A 125 -6.57 9.63 1.85
C ASP A 125 -6.29 9.82 0.36
N SER A 126 -6.29 8.74 -0.40
CA SER A 126 -6.01 8.75 -1.84
C SER A 126 -7.07 9.55 -2.61
N GLU A 127 -8.34 9.37 -2.26
CA GLU A 127 -9.44 10.12 -2.85
C GLU A 127 -9.30 11.63 -2.59
N ILE A 128 -8.99 12.02 -1.35
CA ILE A 128 -8.79 13.41 -0.98
C ILE A 128 -7.59 14.01 -1.71
N ASN A 129 -6.47 13.30 -1.71
CA ASN A 129 -5.24 13.75 -2.38
C ASN A 129 -5.43 13.89 -3.90
N TYR A 130 -6.19 12.99 -4.51
CA TYR A 130 -6.51 13.05 -5.93
C TYR A 130 -7.41 14.25 -6.27
N LYS A 131 -8.44 14.50 -5.47
CA LYS A 131 -9.34 15.65 -5.65
C LYS A 131 -8.62 16.99 -5.49
N ASN A 132 -7.62 17.04 -4.61
CA ASN A 132 -6.88 18.27 -4.28
C ASN A 132 -5.50 18.35 -4.97
N LYS A 133 -5.22 17.50 -5.95
CA LYS A 133 -3.90 17.40 -6.59
C LYS A 133 -3.39 18.72 -7.21
N ASP A 134 -4.30 19.56 -7.68
CA ASP A 134 -3.98 20.86 -8.30
C ASP A 134 -4.07 22.03 -7.33
N ASP A 135 -4.49 21.82 -6.09
CA ASP A 135 -4.58 22.83 -5.05
C ASP A 135 -3.32 22.85 -4.20
N LYS A 136 -2.43 23.81 -4.46
CA LYS A 136 -1.17 23.97 -3.74
C LYS A 136 -1.33 24.38 -2.28
N LYS A 137 -2.51 24.87 -1.87
CA LYS A 137 -2.79 25.28 -0.49
C LYS A 137 -3.26 24.11 0.38
N SER A 138 -3.81 23.06 -0.23
CA SER A 138 -4.23 21.85 0.47
C SER A 138 -3.04 20.96 0.74
N GLY A 139 -2.77 20.65 2.00
CA GLY A 139 -1.78 19.67 2.38
C GLY A 139 -2.21 18.26 1.95
N LYS A 140 -1.25 17.41 1.58
CA LYS A 140 -1.53 16.00 1.32
C LYS A 140 -1.88 15.25 2.60
N LYS A 141 -2.81 14.32 2.49
CA LYS A 141 -3.08 13.35 3.56
C LYS A 141 -1.96 12.30 3.59
N ILE A 142 -1.33 12.18 4.73
CA ILE A 142 -0.17 11.30 4.96
C ILE A 142 -0.40 10.43 6.21
N SER A 143 -1.57 9.80 6.27
CA SER A 143 -1.97 9.03 7.46
C SER A 143 -1.04 7.87 7.79
N LEU A 144 -0.37 7.26 6.80
CA LEU A 144 0.65 6.25 7.05
C LEU A 144 1.83 6.84 7.86
N GLN A 145 2.35 7.99 7.44
CA GLN A 145 3.45 8.66 8.16
C GLN A 145 3.03 9.02 9.59
N ARG A 146 1.80 9.51 9.76
CA ARG A 146 1.26 9.83 11.09
C ARG A 146 1.13 8.59 11.97
N TYR A 147 0.67 7.49 11.41
CA TYR A 147 0.59 6.20 12.11
C TYR A 147 1.98 5.76 12.60
N LEU A 148 2.97 5.79 11.72
CA LEU A 148 4.34 5.40 12.07
C LEU A 148 4.94 6.30 13.17
N LEU A 149 4.66 7.61 13.13
CA LEU A 149 5.06 8.55 14.19
C LEU A 149 4.39 8.24 15.52
N LYS A 150 3.10 7.91 15.49
CA LYS A 150 2.33 7.56 16.69
C LYS A 150 2.92 6.33 17.38
N VAL A 151 3.30 5.30 16.63
CA VAL A 151 3.93 4.09 17.16
C VAL A 151 5.22 4.41 17.90
N ILE A 152 6.07 5.29 17.33
CA ILE A 152 7.30 5.74 18.00
C ILE A 152 6.99 6.43 19.34
N LYS A 153 6.01 7.31 19.38
CA LYS A 153 5.63 8.05 20.58
C LYS A 153 5.06 7.14 21.66
N GLU A 154 4.31 6.13 21.30
CA GLU A 154 3.69 5.17 22.22
C GLU A 154 4.71 4.20 22.82
N THR A 155 5.85 3.99 22.17
CA THR A 155 6.89 3.04 22.61
C THR A 155 7.89 3.68 23.60
N ASN A 156 7.83 4.96 23.80
CA ASN A 156 8.64 5.65 24.82
C ASN A 156 8.02 5.47 26.22
#